data_c6d11e1f773efdd16ace4b1d21824583
#
_entry.id   c6d11e1f773efdd16ace4b1d21824583
#
_cell.length_a   1.000
_cell.length_b   1.000
_cell.length_c   1.000
_cell.angle_alpha   90.00
_cell.angle_beta   90.00
_cell.angle_gamma   90.00
#
_symmetry.space_group_name_H-M   'P 1'
#
loop_
_entity.id
_entity.type
_entity.pdbx_description
1 polymer ?
#
loop_
_entity_poly.entity_id
_entity_poly.type
_entity_poly.pdbx_seq_one_letter_code
_entity_poly.pdbx_strand_id
1 'polypeptide(L)'
;MKAENTTRIQFDSRSSNEAYARGVTAAFLARYDPTVPQLADLKTAVSEAVTNCIVHAYPEHIGPVCMTIAVYPDREVHITITDKGIGI
;
A
#
# COMPACT_ATOMS: atom_id res chain seq x y z
N MET A 1 -5.26 -16.05 -12.59
CA MET A 1 -5.55 -14.99 -13.55
C MET A 1 -4.46 -13.93 -13.48
N LYS A 2 -4.07 -13.42 -14.62
CA LYS A 2 -3.00 -12.44 -14.66
C LYS A 2 -3.54 -11.03 -14.42
N ALA A 3 -2.80 -10.24 -13.64
CA ALA A 3 -3.21 -8.86 -13.37
C ALA A 3 -3.26 -8.05 -14.66
N GLU A 4 -4.29 -7.22 -14.78
CA GLU A 4 -4.46 -6.30 -15.90
C GLU A 4 -3.48 -5.14 -15.80
N ASN A 5 -3.21 -4.67 -14.57
CA ASN A 5 -2.30 -3.57 -14.32
C ASN A 5 -1.72 -3.71 -12.91
N THR A 6 -0.45 -3.37 -12.75
CA THR A 6 0.23 -3.49 -11.48
C THR A 6 1.17 -2.30 -11.29
N THR A 7 1.20 -1.76 -10.09
CA THR A 7 2.23 -0.80 -9.71
C THR A 7 2.94 -1.30 -8.45
N ARG A 8 4.20 -0.94 -8.33
CA ARG A 8 5.02 -1.29 -7.17
C ARG A 8 5.84 -0.08 -6.77
N ILE A 9 5.80 0.25 -5.48
CA ILE A 9 6.63 1.32 -4.95
C ILE A 9 7.39 0.81 -3.72
N GLN A 10 8.52 1.44 -3.46
CA GLN A 10 9.28 1.20 -2.25
C GLN A 10 9.55 2.55 -1.61
N PHE A 11 9.44 2.62 -0.30
CA PHE A 11 9.67 3.85 0.45
C PHE A 11 10.22 3.54 1.82
N ASP A 12 10.82 4.54 2.44
CA ASP A 12 11.36 4.40 3.81
C ASP A 12 10.21 4.37 4.82
N SER A 13 10.45 3.67 5.94
CA SER A 13 9.45 3.51 7.01
C SER A 13 9.29 4.77 7.86
N ARG A 14 9.19 5.92 7.22
CA ARG A 14 8.93 7.19 7.88
C ARG A 14 7.43 7.42 7.98
N SER A 15 6.98 7.97 9.10
CA SER A 15 5.55 8.21 9.30
C SER A 15 4.96 9.12 8.22
N SER A 16 5.76 10.07 7.70
CA SER A 16 5.32 10.93 6.60
C SER A 16 4.99 10.18 5.31
N ASN A 17 5.54 8.98 5.14
CA ASN A 17 5.29 8.18 3.93
C ASN A 17 3.98 7.41 3.97
N GLU A 18 3.29 7.40 5.09
CA GLU A 18 1.93 6.86 5.14
C GLU A 18 1.00 7.65 4.20
N ALA A 19 1.07 8.99 4.24
CA ALA A 19 0.28 9.83 3.33
C ALA A 19 0.66 9.59 1.87
N TYR A 20 1.94 9.40 1.60
CA TYR A 20 2.41 9.09 0.26
C TYR A 20 1.79 7.78 -0.26
N ALA A 21 1.81 6.74 0.57
CA ALA A 21 1.23 5.44 0.18
C ALA A 21 -0.27 5.56 -0.10
N ARG A 22 -1.01 6.31 0.72
CA ARG A 22 -2.44 6.56 0.48
C ARG A 22 -2.66 7.32 -0.83
N GLY A 23 -1.83 8.33 -1.08
CA GLY A 23 -1.92 9.12 -2.31
C GLY A 23 -1.66 8.29 -3.56
N VAL A 24 -0.66 7.42 -3.52
CA VAL A 24 -0.37 6.51 -4.64
C VAL A 24 -1.54 5.57 -4.89
N THR A 25 -2.12 5.03 -3.82
CA THR A 25 -3.28 4.14 -3.94
C THR A 25 -4.43 4.86 -4.64
N ALA A 26 -4.77 6.07 -4.21
CA ALA A 26 -5.84 6.84 -4.82
C ALA A 26 -5.53 7.17 -6.28
N ALA A 27 -4.32 7.61 -6.57
CA ALA A 27 -3.92 8.00 -7.92
C ALA A 27 -3.94 6.81 -8.88
N PHE A 28 -3.42 5.66 -8.44
CA PHE A 28 -3.36 4.46 -9.28
C PHE A 28 -4.76 3.93 -9.59
N LEU A 29 -5.66 3.95 -8.60
CA LEU A 29 -6.99 3.38 -8.74
C LEU A 29 -8.01 4.35 -9.37
N ALA A 30 -7.66 5.63 -9.52
CA ALA A 30 -8.58 6.64 -10.07
C ALA A 30 -9.16 6.25 -11.43
N ARG A 31 -8.35 5.65 -12.29
CA ARG A 31 -8.79 5.24 -13.64
C ARG A 31 -9.81 4.11 -13.63
N TYR A 32 -9.94 3.42 -12.51
CA TYR A 32 -10.87 2.30 -12.37
C TYR A 32 -12.20 2.72 -11.73
N ASP A 33 -12.35 4.01 -11.50
CA ASP A 33 -13.62 4.61 -11.09
C ASP A 33 -14.22 3.98 -9.82
N PRO A 34 -13.43 3.84 -8.75
CA PRO A 34 -13.95 3.27 -7.51
C PRO A 34 -14.97 4.22 -6.89
N THR A 35 -15.93 3.67 -6.14
CA THR A 35 -16.83 4.51 -5.36
C THR A 35 -16.05 5.19 -4.24
N VAL A 36 -16.60 6.31 -3.73
CA VAL A 36 -15.95 7.02 -2.60
C VAL A 36 -15.78 6.11 -1.38
N PRO A 37 -16.79 5.32 -0.96
CA PRO A 37 -16.60 4.39 0.15
C PRO A 37 -15.53 3.32 -0.12
N GLN A 38 -15.49 2.76 -1.33
CA GLN A 38 -14.49 1.76 -1.70
C GLN A 38 -13.08 2.32 -1.58
N LEU A 39 -12.87 3.51 -2.12
CA LEU A 39 -11.55 4.15 -2.07
C LEU A 39 -11.16 4.49 -0.63
N ALA A 40 -12.11 4.99 0.17
CA ALA A 40 -11.85 5.31 1.57
C ALA A 40 -11.42 4.06 2.35
N ASP A 41 -12.09 2.93 2.13
CA ASP A 41 -11.75 1.67 2.80
C ASP A 41 -10.35 1.20 2.40
N LEU A 42 -10.00 1.29 1.12
CA LEU A 42 -8.67 0.90 0.65
C LEU A 42 -7.58 1.79 1.24
N LYS A 43 -7.81 3.10 1.29
CA LYS A 43 -6.85 4.04 1.88
C LYS A 43 -6.66 3.78 3.36
N THR A 44 -7.73 3.46 4.08
CA THR A 44 -7.65 3.13 5.50
C THR A 44 -6.84 1.85 5.71
N ALA A 45 -7.09 0.83 4.92
CA ALA A 45 -6.35 -0.43 5.00
C ALA A 45 -4.86 -0.22 4.73
N VAL A 46 -4.53 0.60 3.73
CA VAL A 46 -3.13 0.93 3.42
C VAL A 46 -2.48 1.66 4.59
N SER A 47 -3.17 2.65 5.16
CA SER A 47 -2.65 3.41 6.31
C SER A 47 -2.35 2.50 7.49
N GLU A 48 -3.25 1.58 7.80
CA GLU A 48 -3.05 0.66 8.93
C GLU A 48 -1.87 -0.27 8.67
N ALA A 49 -1.77 -0.81 7.45
CA ALA A 49 -0.68 -1.74 7.11
C ALA A 49 0.68 -1.03 7.14
N VAL A 50 0.76 0.19 6.61
CA VAL A 50 2.01 0.96 6.63
C VAL A 50 2.39 1.32 8.06
N THR A 51 1.43 1.76 8.87
CA THR A 51 1.68 2.07 10.28
C THR A 51 2.21 0.83 11.01
N ASN A 52 1.63 -0.33 10.75
CA ASN A 52 2.10 -1.57 11.37
C ASN A 52 3.55 -1.88 10.98
N CYS A 53 3.92 -1.66 9.72
CA CYS A 53 5.32 -1.83 9.31
C CYS A 53 6.24 -0.89 10.06
N ILE A 54 5.85 0.38 10.19
CA ILE A 54 6.67 1.39 10.87
C ILE A 54 6.86 1.02 12.34
N VAL A 55 5.78 0.66 13.02
CA VAL A 55 5.79 0.41 14.47
C VAL A 55 6.39 -0.94 14.82
N HIS A 56 6.08 -1.98 14.06
CA HIS A 56 6.43 -3.35 14.44
C HIS A 56 7.64 -3.91 13.73
N ALA A 57 7.84 -3.59 12.45
CA ALA A 57 8.99 -4.09 11.71
C ALA A 57 10.23 -3.22 11.92
N TYR A 58 10.03 -1.92 12.07
CA TYR A 58 11.13 -0.95 12.18
C TYR A 58 10.94 0.00 13.37
N PRO A 59 10.88 -0.54 14.60
CA PRO A 59 10.59 0.31 15.77
C PRO A 59 11.68 1.32 16.12
N GLU A 60 12.93 1.04 15.77
CA GLU A 60 14.06 1.86 16.21
C GLU A 60 14.93 2.37 15.07
N HIS A 61 14.59 2.06 13.83
CA HIS A 61 15.37 2.52 12.68
C HIS A 61 14.48 2.61 11.45
N ILE A 62 15.01 3.18 10.39
CA ILE A 62 14.29 3.31 9.13
C ILE A 62 14.66 2.14 8.23
N GLY A 63 13.68 1.47 7.67
CA GLY A 63 13.89 0.39 6.74
C GLY A 63 12.92 0.47 5.56
N PRO A 64 13.12 -0.37 4.54
CA PRO A 64 12.30 -0.31 3.33
C PRO A 64 10.92 -0.95 3.52
N VAL A 65 9.91 -0.29 2.98
CA VAL A 65 8.54 -0.81 2.89
C VAL A 65 8.19 -0.87 1.41
N CYS A 66 7.67 -2.01 0.97
CA CYS A 66 7.29 -2.19 -0.42
C CYS A 66 5.78 -2.37 -0.51
N MET A 67 5.14 -1.63 -1.42
CA MET A 67 3.71 -1.76 -1.68
C MET A 67 3.47 -2.11 -3.14
N THR A 68 2.66 -3.13 -3.37
CA THR A 68 2.24 -3.54 -4.70
C THR A 68 0.73 -3.45 -4.79
N ILE A 69 0.22 -2.82 -5.85
CA ILE A 69 -1.21 -2.76 -6.13
C ILE A 69 -1.43 -3.44 -7.47
N ALA A 70 -2.27 -4.46 -7.49
CA ALA A 70 -2.61 -5.20 -8.70
C ALA A 70 -4.11 -5.15 -8.95
N VAL A 71 -4.51 -4.80 -10.17
CA VAL A 71 -5.92 -4.79 -10.59
C VAL A 71 -6.11 -5.89 -11.61
N TYR A 72 -7.14 -6.69 -11.40
CA TYR A 72 -7.46 -7.84 -12.25
C TYR A 72 -8.65 -7.52 -13.17
N PRO A 73 -8.81 -8.28 -14.28
CA PRO A 73 -9.87 -7.99 -15.25
C PRO A 73 -11.29 -7.99 -14.69
N ASP A 74 -11.52 -8.70 -13.58
CA ASP A 74 -12.82 -8.73 -12.89
C ASP A 74 -13.00 -7.58 -11.91
N ARG A 75 -12.10 -6.59 -11.95
CA ARG A 75 -12.06 -5.42 -11.06
C ARG A 75 -11.66 -5.73 -9.64
N GLU A 76 -11.15 -6.91 -9.40
CA GLU A 76 -10.60 -7.25 -8.09
C GLU A 76 -9.28 -6.51 -7.90
N VAL A 77 -9.07 -5.93 -6.71
CA VAL A 77 -7.86 -5.18 -6.37
C VAL A 77 -7.14 -5.90 -5.24
N HIS A 78 -5.87 -6.18 -5.44
CA HIS A 78 -5.02 -6.80 -4.42
C HIS A 78 -3.92 -5.82 -4.05
N ILE A 79 -3.82 -5.48 -2.77
CA ILE A 79 -2.77 -4.62 -2.25
C ILE A 79 -1.92 -5.44 -1.29
N THR A 80 -0.63 -5.48 -1.55
CA THR A 80 0.32 -6.21 -0.73
C THR A 80 1.35 -5.23 -0.18
N ILE A 81 1.54 -5.24 1.13
CA ILE A 81 2.54 -4.41 1.78
C ILE A 81 3.49 -5.33 2.53
N THR A 82 4.77 -5.22 2.21
CA THR A 82 5.79 -6.08 2.78
C THR A 82 6.91 -5.24 3.36
N ASP A 83 7.58 -5.78 4.36
CA ASP A 83 8.75 -5.19 4.98
C ASP A 83 9.88 -6.21 5.02
N LYS A 84 11.04 -5.77 5.45
CA LYS A 84 12.18 -6.64 5.63
C LYS A 84 12.49 -6.88 7.10
N GLY A 85 11.52 -6.54 7.94
CA GLY A 85 11.50 -6.75 9.38
C GLY A 85 12.80 -7.09 10.08
N ILE A 86 12.82 -6.89 11.37
CA ILE A 86 14.05 -7.11 12.13
C ILE A 86 14.07 -8.45 12.84
N GLY A 87 12.99 -9.12 12.97
CA GLY A 87 12.89 -10.35 13.74
C GLY A 87 13.05 -11.62 12.95
N ILE A 88 13.59 -11.49 11.82
CA ILE A 88 13.51 -12.56 10.87
C ILE A 88 14.68 -13.52 10.93
#